data_67b871de7f4aca1aef98326305246d8e
#
_entry.id   67b871de7f4aca1aef98326305246d8e
#
_cell.length_a   1.000
_cell.length_b   1.000
_cell.length_c   1.000
_cell.angle_alpha   90.00
_cell.angle_beta   90.00
_cell.angle_gamma   90.00
#
_symmetry.space_group_name_H-M   'P 1'
#
loop_
_entity.id
_entity.type
_entity.pdbx_description
1 polymer ?
#
loop_
_entity_poly.entity_id
_entity_poly.type
_entity_poly.pdbx_seq_one_letter_code
_entity_poly.pdbx_strand_id
1 'polypeptide(L)'
;VRTHRGTELIDLSEILYCEADQKYVTIHHARGETVCDYTLKELENSYPSTLLRIHRNTLVGVRFIQALRRTPDGHNLVALREGRGELPVSRRHASTVRQWLHEHQPSP
;
A
#
# COMPACT_ATOMS: atom_id res chain seq x y z
N VAL A 1 5.82 4.74 14.86
CA VAL A 1 4.36 4.67 14.66
C VAL A 1 3.66 4.46 15.99
N ARG A 2 2.64 5.26 16.24
CA ARG A 2 1.85 5.11 17.46
C ARG A 2 0.81 4.01 17.26
N THR A 3 0.80 3.02 18.14
CA THR A 3 -0.10 1.87 18.08
C THR A 3 -0.92 1.77 19.33
N HIS A 4 -1.83 0.81 19.39
CA HIS A 4 -2.62 0.55 20.58
C HIS A 4 -1.80 0.01 21.74
N ARG A 5 -0.58 -0.43 21.49
CA ARG A 5 0.35 -0.92 22.52
C ARG A 5 1.37 0.12 22.94
N GLY A 6 1.23 1.36 22.44
CA GLY A 6 2.18 2.43 22.70
C GLY A 6 2.84 2.88 21.41
N THR A 7 4.13 3.18 21.47
CA THR A 7 4.88 3.62 20.29
C THR A 7 5.80 2.48 19.83
N GLU A 8 5.67 2.08 18.56
CA GLU A 8 6.46 1.01 17.99
C GLU A 8 7.22 1.51 16.77
N LEU A 9 8.41 0.94 16.53
CA LEU A 9 9.17 1.21 15.33
C LEU A 9 8.79 0.20 14.26
N ILE A 10 8.34 0.70 13.11
CA ILE A 10 8.06 -0.13 11.95
C ILE A 10 8.93 0.40 10.83
N ASP A 11 9.77 -0.49 10.27
CA ASP A 11 10.61 -0.14 9.13
C ASP A 11 9.72 0.14 7.93
N LEU A 12 9.79 1.35 7.39
CA LEU A 12 8.97 1.74 6.24
C LEU A 12 9.19 0.82 5.04
N SER A 13 10.41 0.30 4.89
CA SER A 13 10.73 -0.61 3.78
C SER A 13 10.06 -1.97 3.92
N GLU A 14 9.54 -2.31 5.09
CA GLU A 14 8.86 -3.57 5.34
C GLU A 14 7.34 -3.47 5.22
N ILE A 15 6.80 -2.28 5.00
CA ILE A 15 5.36 -2.10 4.90
C ILE A 15 4.85 -2.61 3.56
N LEU A 16 3.97 -3.61 3.62
CA LEU A 16 3.33 -4.17 2.44
C LEU A 16 2.16 -3.29 2.00
N TYR A 17 1.26 -3.02 2.92
CA TYR A 17 0.13 -2.13 2.67
C TYR A 17 -0.52 -1.72 3.98
N CYS A 18 -1.29 -0.65 3.92
CA CYS A 18 -2.07 -0.15 5.05
C CYS A 18 -3.54 -0.13 4.63
N GLU A 19 -4.39 -0.64 5.49
CA GLU A 19 -5.82 -0.74 5.17
C GLU A 19 -6.65 -0.16 6.30
N ALA A 20 -7.60 0.69 5.94
CA ALA A 20 -8.51 1.31 6.91
C ALA A 20 -9.83 0.53 6.94
N ASP A 21 -10.30 0.24 8.14
CA ASP A 21 -11.68 -0.20 8.34
C ASP A 21 -12.46 0.93 9.01
N GLN A 22 -13.59 0.61 9.65
CA GLN A 22 -14.44 1.64 10.22
C GLN A 22 -13.82 2.40 11.40
N LYS A 23 -12.85 1.82 12.08
CA LYS A 23 -12.26 2.40 13.29
C LYS A 23 -10.76 2.62 13.24
N TYR A 24 -10.04 1.72 12.59
CA TYR A 24 -8.60 1.68 12.69
C TYR A 24 -7.93 1.50 11.35
N VAL A 25 -6.65 1.85 11.30
CA VAL A 25 -5.78 1.52 10.18
C VAL A 25 -4.86 0.40 10.63
N THR A 26 -4.81 -0.67 9.84
CA THR A 26 -3.91 -1.78 10.06
C THR A 26 -2.76 -1.69 9.09
N ILE A 27 -1.54 -1.70 9.61
CA ILE A 27 -0.32 -1.73 8.80
C ILE A 27 0.10 -3.19 8.67
N HIS A 28 0.07 -3.71 7.45
CA HIS A 28 0.55 -5.07 7.15
C HIS A 28 2.01 -4.96 6.73
N HIS A 29 2.88 -5.64 7.46
CA HIS A 29 4.32 -5.56 7.22
C HIS A 29 4.96 -6.95 7.27
N ALA A 30 6.26 -7.01 6.99
CA ALA A 30 6.96 -8.29 6.86
C ALA A 30 6.89 -9.17 8.11
N ARG A 31 6.70 -8.55 9.27
CA ARG A 31 6.65 -9.27 10.55
C ARG A 31 5.24 -9.47 11.10
N GLY A 32 4.21 -9.10 10.35
CA GLY A 32 2.82 -9.27 10.78
C GLY A 32 1.98 -8.04 10.56
N GLU A 33 1.09 -7.76 11.50
CA GLU A 33 0.15 -6.67 11.42
C GLU A 33 0.23 -5.80 12.65
N THR A 34 0.08 -4.49 12.46
CA THR A 34 0.07 -3.53 13.55
C THR A 34 -1.10 -2.57 13.35
N VAL A 35 -1.95 -2.46 14.34
CA VAL A 35 -3.06 -1.49 14.33
C VAL A 35 -2.54 -0.17 14.85
N CYS A 36 -2.77 0.91 14.12
CA CYS A 36 -2.28 2.23 14.51
C CYS A 36 -3.41 3.25 14.61
N ASP A 37 -3.08 4.39 15.24
CA ASP A 37 -4.03 5.48 15.44
C ASP A 37 -4.02 6.51 14.31
N TYR A 38 -3.14 6.35 13.33
CA TYR A 38 -3.07 7.27 12.21
C TYR A 38 -4.17 6.98 11.19
N THR A 39 -4.63 8.04 10.51
CA THR A 39 -5.51 7.86 9.36
C THR A 39 -4.66 7.54 8.12
N LEU A 40 -5.30 6.99 7.09
CA LEU A 40 -4.60 6.76 5.83
C LEU A 40 -4.08 8.08 5.24
N LYS A 41 -4.85 9.15 5.37
CA LYS A 41 -4.44 10.45 4.86
C LYS A 41 -3.19 10.96 5.56
N GLU A 42 -3.10 10.77 6.88
CA GLU A 42 -1.91 11.15 7.64
C GLU A 42 -0.69 10.37 7.18
N LEU A 43 -0.85 9.05 6.98
CA LEU A 43 0.24 8.20 6.52
C LEU A 43 0.66 8.57 5.09
N GLU A 44 -0.31 8.82 4.23
CA GLU A 44 -0.05 9.22 2.85
C GLU A 44 0.74 10.52 2.79
N ASN A 45 0.35 11.49 3.61
CA ASN A 45 1.01 12.80 3.64
C ASN A 45 2.38 12.74 4.28
N SER A 46 2.56 11.87 5.27
CA SER A 46 3.85 11.75 5.98
C SER A 46 4.89 10.98 5.18
N TYR A 47 4.46 10.03 4.36
CA TYR A 47 5.37 9.13 3.64
C TYR A 47 5.03 9.04 2.16
N PRO A 48 5.01 10.16 1.43
CA PRO A 48 4.54 10.17 0.04
C PRO A 48 5.44 9.39 -0.92
N SER A 49 6.71 9.18 -0.55
CA SER A 49 7.65 8.41 -1.38
C SER A 49 7.59 6.92 -1.09
N THR A 50 6.96 6.53 0.01
CA THR A 50 6.96 5.14 0.49
C THR A 50 5.60 4.47 0.31
N LEU A 51 4.53 5.24 0.48
CA LEU A 51 3.17 4.74 0.44
C LEU A 51 2.40 5.39 -0.69
N LEU A 52 1.69 4.57 -1.46
CA LEU A 52 0.92 5.04 -2.61
C LEU A 52 -0.54 4.65 -2.43
N ARG A 53 -1.44 5.62 -2.59
CA ARG A 53 -2.87 5.36 -2.50
C ARG A 53 -3.31 4.56 -3.72
N ILE A 54 -3.95 3.40 -3.50
CA ILE A 54 -4.45 2.56 -4.58
C ILE A 54 -5.96 2.35 -4.48
N HIS A 55 -6.53 2.68 -3.35
CA HIS A 55 -7.96 2.55 -3.10
C HIS A 55 -8.33 3.57 -2.03
N ARG A 56 -9.63 3.91 -1.91
CA ARG A 56 -10.04 4.87 -0.89
C ARG A 56 -9.66 4.43 0.52
N ASN A 57 -9.52 3.14 0.74
CA ASN A 57 -9.19 2.60 2.06
C ASN A 57 -7.85 1.86 2.11
N THR A 58 -6.99 1.99 1.09
CA THR A 58 -5.75 1.22 1.03
C THR A 58 -4.59 2.05 0.49
N LEU A 59 -3.47 1.98 1.21
CA LEU A 59 -2.17 2.46 0.73
C LEU A 59 -1.27 1.25 0.54
N VAL A 60 -0.50 1.20 -0.54
CA VAL A 60 0.46 0.12 -0.77
C VAL A 60 1.88 0.64 -0.52
N GLY A 61 2.73 -0.22 0.04
CA GLY A 61 4.16 0.06 0.15
C GLY A 61 4.78 -0.07 -1.22
N VAL A 62 5.35 1.02 -1.74
CA VAL A 62 5.82 1.03 -3.14
C VAL A 62 6.90 0.00 -3.41
N ARG A 63 7.69 -0.36 -2.40
CA ARG A 63 8.74 -1.38 -2.56
C ARG A 63 8.18 -2.75 -2.92
N PHE A 64 6.93 -3.02 -2.56
CA PHE A 64 6.32 -4.32 -2.80
C PHE A 64 5.45 -4.36 -4.06
N ILE A 65 5.35 -3.27 -4.80
CA ILE A 65 4.61 -3.26 -6.05
C ILE A 65 5.40 -4.06 -7.09
N GLN A 66 4.82 -5.13 -7.57
CA GLN A 66 5.42 -5.93 -8.65
C GLN A 66 4.79 -5.62 -9.98
N ALA A 67 3.48 -5.54 -10.04
CA ALA A 67 2.77 -5.35 -11.30
C ALA A 67 1.37 -4.80 -11.07
N LEU A 68 0.84 -4.14 -12.08
CA LEU A 68 -0.57 -3.80 -12.14
C LEU A 68 -1.20 -4.76 -13.14
N ARG A 69 -2.21 -5.50 -12.69
CA ARG A 69 -2.90 -6.50 -13.50
C ARG A 69 -4.36 -6.15 -13.65
N ARG A 70 -4.92 -6.56 -14.77
CA ARG A 70 -6.35 -6.39 -15.03
C ARG A 70 -6.99 -7.76 -15.09
N THR A 71 -8.08 -7.95 -14.35
CA THR A 71 -8.81 -9.21 -14.35
C THR A 71 -9.69 -9.30 -15.60
N PRO A 72 -10.15 -10.52 -15.98
CA PRO A 72 -11.06 -10.66 -17.12
C PRO A 72 -12.35 -9.87 -17.02
N ASP A 73 -12.83 -9.61 -15.80
CA ASP A 73 -14.04 -8.82 -15.58
C ASP A 73 -13.77 -7.32 -15.46
N GLY A 74 -12.54 -6.88 -15.77
CA GLY A 74 -12.22 -5.45 -15.89
C GLY A 74 -11.78 -4.75 -14.63
N HIS A 75 -11.50 -5.49 -13.56
CA HIS A 75 -10.97 -4.90 -12.33
C HIS A 75 -9.45 -4.81 -12.36
N ASN A 76 -8.91 -3.86 -11.62
CA ASN A 76 -7.46 -3.68 -11.52
C ASN A 76 -6.96 -4.22 -10.19
N LEU A 77 -5.78 -4.87 -10.22
CA LEU A 77 -5.12 -5.40 -9.04
C LEU A 77 -3.65 -5.03 -9.06
N VAL A 78 -3.10 -4.75 -7.87
CA VAL A 78 -1.65 -4.66 -7.70
C VAL A 78 -1.17 -6.00 -7.18
N ALA A 79 -0.25 -6.62 -7.91
CA ALA A 79 0.42 -7.83 -7.45
C ALA A 79 1.61 -7.41 -6.59
N LEU A 80 1.71 -8.02 -5.41
CA LEU A 80 2.80 -7.74 -4.48
C LEU A 80 3.96 -8.69 -4.72
N ARG A 81 5.17 -8.19 -4.49
CA ARG A 81 6.40 -8.98 -4.63
C ARG A 81 6.40 -10.14 -3.65
N GLU A 82 7.22 -11.13 -3.94
CA GLU A 82 7.47 -12.28 -3.05
C GLU A 82 6.22 -13.11 -2.77
N GLY A 83 5.28 -13.12 -3.70
CA GLY A 83 4.07 -13.92 -3.54
C GLY A 83 3.20 -13.47 -2.38
N ARG A 84 3.27 -12.21 -2.00
CA ARG A 84 2.53 -11.67 -0.84
C ARG A 84 1.07 -11.36 -1.14
N GLY A 85 0.61 -11.67 -2.35
CA GLY A 85 -0.79 -11.53 -2.69
C GLY A 85 -1.07 -10.39 -3.65
N GLU A 86 -2.34 -10.04 -3.74
CA GLU A 86 -2.82 -9.02 -4.65
C GLU A 86 -3.79 -8.11 -3.91
N LEU A 87 -3.79 -6.82 -4.28
CA LEU A 87 -4.67 -5.84 -3.67
C LEU A 87 -5.54 -5.19 -4.76
N PRO A 88 -6.80 -4.92 -4.46
CA PRO A 88 -7.66 -4.24 -5.43
C PRO A 88 -7.23 -2.78 -5.58
N VAL A 89 -7.28 -2.30 -6.82
CA VAL A 89 -6.97 -0.91 -7.16
C VAL A 89 -8.23 -0.31 -7.73
N SER A 90 -8.70 0.81 -7.18
CA SER A 90 -9.89 1.46 -7.70
C SER A 90 -9.58 2.03 -9.09
N ARG A 91 -10.63 2.13 -9.90
CA ARG A 91 -10.50 2.69 -11.24
C ARG A 91 -9.86 4.08 -11.21
N ARG A 92 -10.21 4.86 -10.20
CA ARG A 92 -9.70 6.20 -10.01
C ARG A 92 -8.18 6.24 -9.77
N HIS A 93 -7.63 5.21 -9.15
CA HIS A 93 -6.21 5.18 -8.77
C HIS A 93 -5.34 4.35 -9.71
N ALA A 94 -5.94 3.67 -10.67
CA ALA A 94 -5.19 2.80 -11.59
C ALA A 94 -4.18 3.57 -12.41
N SER A 95 -4.52 4.77 -12.86
CA SER A 95 -3.58 5.59 -13.65
C SER A 95 -2.37 6.01 -12.82
N THR A 96 -2.58 6.31 -11.54
CA THR A 96 -1.49 6.68 -10.63
C THR A 96 -0.52 5.52 -10.45
N VAL A 97 -1.04 4.31 -10.27
CA VAL A 97 -0.19 3.12 -10.14
C VAL A 97 0.56 2.86 -11.43
N ARG A 98 -0.12 2.99 -12.56
CA ARG A 98 0.51 2.77 -13.88
C ARG A 98 1.64 3.76 -14.10
N GLN A 99 1.43 5.02 -13.75
CA GLN A 99 2.44 6.05 -13.88
C GLN A 99 3.63 5.75 -12.96
N TRP A 100 3.36 5.35 -11.72
CA TRP A 100 4.42 5.00 -10.79
C TRP A 100 5.28 3.86 -11.33
N LEU A 101 4.64 2.81 -11.87
CA LEU A 101 5.37 1.69 -12.46
C LEU A 101 6.22 2.13 -13.65
N HIS A 102 5.67 3.00 -14.48
CA HIS A 102 6.40 3.52 -15.63
C HIS A 102 7.66 4.28 -15.22
N GLU A 103 7.55 5.10 -14.18
CA GLU A 103 8.66 5.91 -13.70
C GLU A 103 9.73 5.11 -12.97
N HIS A 104 9.37 3.93 -12.43
CA HIS A 104 10.26 3.14 -11.61
C HIS A 104 10.70 1.83 -12.26
N GLN A 105 10.43 1.67 -13.55
CA GLN A 105 10.94 0.52 -14.29
C GLN A 105 12.42 0.70 -14.57
N PRO A 106 13.20 -0.39 -14.50
CA PRO A 106 14.61 -0.30 -14.90
C PRO A 106 14.69 0.04 -16.37
N SER A 107 15.66 0.88 -16.73
CA SER A 107 15.90 1.21 -18.12
C SER A 107 16.34 -0.04 -18.89
N PRO A 108 15.83 -0.26 -20.10
CA PRO A 108 16.27 -1.40 -20.91
C PRO A 108 17.74 -1.31 -21.30
#